data_6d05c06e2e3eb130f07abfecdd7e776c
#
_entry.id   6d05c06e2e3eb130f07abfecdd7e776c
#
_cell.length_a   1.000
_cell.length_b   1.000
_cell.length_c   1.000
_cell.angle_alpha   90.00
_cell.angle_beta   90.00
_cell.angle_gamma   90.00
#
_symmetry.space_group_name_H-M   'P 1'
#
loop_
_entity.id
_entity.type
_entity.pdbx_description
1 polymer ?
#
loop_
_entity_poly.entity_id
_entity_poly.type
_entity_poly.pdbx_seq_one_letter_code
_entity_poly.pdbx_strand_id
1 'polypeptide(L)'
;MEGRDNVFVLGDTTNLPISKAGSTAHFEAEALGENIAAIVQMGEPVRDYDGKVFCFIEAGDGKATYAMFDYNNPPNPQAPTSGLHWFKTAYNRMYWASARGII
;
A
#
# COMPACT_ATOMS: atom_id res chain seq x y z
N MET A 1 -9.83 -1.65 15.80
CA MET A 1 -11.25 -1.85 15.37
C MET A 1 -12.14 -1.12 16.34
N GLU A 2 -13.13 -0.40 15.85
CA GLU A 2 -14.03 0.34 16.74
C GLU A 2 -14.65 -0.58 17.82
N GLY A 3 -14.62 -0.14 19.06
CA GLY A 3 -15.13 -0.91 20.22
C GLY A 3 -14.30 -2.13 20.62
N ARG A 4 -13.09 -2.28 20.09
CA ARG A 4 -12.18 -3.38 20.40
C ARG A 4 -10.73 -2.90 20.36
N ASP A 5 -10.10 -2.75 21.53
CA ASP A 5 -8.75 -2.20 21.65
C ASP A 5 -7.64 -3.19 21.26
N ASN A 6 -7.95 -4.47 21.22
CA ASN A 6 -7.01 -5.55 20.90
C ASN A 6 -7.28 -6.22 19.54
N VAL A 7 -8.13 -5.62 18.69
CA VAL A 7 -8.42 -6.11 17.34
C VAL A 7 -8.01 -5.04 16.33
N PHE A 8 -7.05 -5.39 15.47
CA PHE A 8 -6.52 -4.52 14.44
C PHE A 8 -7.07 -4.92 13.08
N VAL A 9 -7.23 -3.94 12.19
CA VAL A 9 -7.79 -4.13 10.85
C VAL A 9 -6.95 -3.35 9.85
N LEU A 10 -6.67 -3.93 8.71
CA LEU A 10 -5.99 -3.28 7.59
C LEU A 10 -6.57 -3.75 6.24
N GLY A 11 -6.23 -3.05 5.19
CA GLY A 11 -6.62 -3.39 3.82
C GLY A 11 -8.06 -3.00 3.49
N ASP A 12 -8.66 -3.72 2.56
CA ASP A 12 -9.96 -3.38 1.96
C ASP A 12 -11.12 -3.35 2.96
N THR A 13 -10.98 -4.04 4.09
CA THR A 13 -11.99 -4.09 5.15
C THR A 13 -12.02 -2.85 6.05
N THR A 14 -11.04 -1.97 5.93
CA THR A 14 -11.02 -0.72 6.70
C THR A 14 -12.03 0.29 6.19
N ASN A 15 -12.43 1.23 7.06
CA ASN A 15 -13.25 2.39 6.69
C ASN A 15 -12.40 3.64 6.39
N LEU A 16 -11.12 3.47 6.09
CA LEU A 16 -10.25 4.59 5.76
C LEU A 16 -10.66 5.21 4.41
N PRO A 17 -10.69 6.55 4.29
CA PRO A 17 -11.12 7.25 3.08
C PRO A 17 -10.03 7.28 2.01
N ILE A 18 -9.55 6.10 1.63
CA ILE A 18 -8.46 5.94 0.67
C ILE A 18 -8.76 4.77 -0.29
N SER A 19 -8.07 4.72 -1.42
CA SER A 19 -8.19 3.65 -2.41
C SER A 19 -7.96 2.27 -1.79
N LYS A 20 -8.80 1.32 -2.16
CA LYS A 20 -8.69 -0.09 -1.77
C LYS A 20 -7.83 -0.82 -2.80
N ALA A 21 -6.53 -0.91 -2.52
CA ALA A 21 -5.55 -1.54 -3.37
C ALA A 21 -4.54 -2.33 -2.53
N GLY A 22 -3.90 -3.33 -3.12
CA GLY A 22 -2.89 -4.14 -2.42
C GLY A 22 -1.72 -3.31 -1.89
N SER A 23 -1.31 -2.26 -2.61
CA SER A 23 -0.28 -1.32 -2.13
C SER A 23 -0.74 -0.52 -0.91
N THR A 24 -2.02 -0.15 -0.84
CA THR A 24 -2.61 0.51 0.33
C THR A 24 -2.47 -0.38 1.56
N ALA A 25 -2.93 -1.63 1.45
CA ALA A 25 -2.79 -2.62 2.53
C ALA A 25 -1.33 -2.85 2.94
N HIS A 26 -0.39 -2.81 1.99
CA HIS A 26 1.04 -2.93 2.27
C HIS A 26 1.55 -1.77 3.13
N PHE A 27 1.23 -0.52 2.78
CA PHE A 27 1.65 0.65 3.56
C PHE A 27 0.91 0.78 4.90
N GLU A 28 -0.36 0.36 4.96
CA GLU A 28 -1.09 0.23 6.22
C GLU A 28 -0.41 -0.79 7.14
N ALA A 29 0.08 -1.91 6.59
CA ALA A 29 0.76 -2.95 7.35
C ALA A 29 2.06 -2.47 7.99
N GLU A 30 2.81 -1.59 7.32
CA GLU A 30 4.01 -0.98 7.90
C GLU A 30 3.67 -0.17 9.16
N ALA A 31 2.70 0.75 9.07
CA ALA A 31 2.27 1.57 10.20
C ALA A 31 1.66 0.72 11.32
N LEU A 32 0.86 -0.28 10.96
CA LEU A 32 0.24 -1.18 11.93
C LEU A 32 1.27 -2.05 12.65
N GLY A 33 2.28 -2.57 11.95
CA GLY A 33 3.35 -3.37 12.53
C GLY A 33 4.15 -2.59 13.58
N GLU A 34 4.52 -1.34 13.27
CA GLU A 34 5.18 -0.44 14.22
C GLU A 34 4.28 -0.17 15.44
N ASN A 35 3.00 0.08 15.21
CA ASN A 35 2.04 0.36 16.29
C ASN A 35 1.81 -0.86 17.20
N ILE A 36 1.68 -2.06 16.63
CA ILE A 36 1.53 -3.28 17.45
C ILE A 36 2.77 -3.48 18.31
N ALA A 37 3.97 -3.32 17.74
CA ALA A 37 5.21 -3.43 18.51
C ALA A 37 5.27 -2.39 19.64
N ALA A 38 4.89 -1.14 19.35
CA ALA A 38 4.87 -0.07 20.35
C ALA A 38 3.83 -0.30 21.44
N ILE A 39 2.62 -0.74 21.08
CA ILE A 39 1.55 -1.06 22.05
C ILE A 39 2.00 -2.17 23.01
N VAL A 40 2.67 -3.20 22.49
CA VAL A 40 3.18 -4.30 23.34
C VAL A 40 4.28 -3.82 24.29
N GLN A 41 5.14 -2.89 23.86
CA GLN A 41 6.28 -2.42 24.65
C GLN A 41 5.95 -1.22 25.56
N MET A 42 5.15 -0.29 25.08
CA MET A 42 4.92 1.02 25.69
C MET A 42 3.45 1.30 26.01
N GLY A 43 2.52 0.49 25.52
CA GLY A 43 1.08 0.60 25.78
C GLY A 43 0.33 1.53 24.82
N GLU A 44 0.98 2.21 23.87
CA GLU A 44 0.35 3.17 22.95
C GLU A 44 0.94 3.10 21.54
N PRO A 45 0.16 3.47 20.51
CA PRO A 45 0.64 3.55 19.13
C PRO A 45 1.58 4.75 18.95
N VAL A 46 2.47 4.67 17.95
CA VAL A 46 3.48 5.70 17.68
C VAL A 46 3.39 6.32 16.29
N ARG A 47 2.56 5.75 15.40
CA ARG A 47 2.49 6.19 14.00
C ARG A 47 1.09 6.18 13.45
N ASP A 48 0.69 7.27 12.79
CA ASP A 48 -0.50 7.31 11.96
C ASP A 48 -0.16 6.92 10.52
N TYR A 49 -1.08 6.22 9.86
CA TYR A 49 -0.99 5.97 8.44
C TYR A 49 -1.40 7.23 7.67
N ASP A 50 -0.56 7.69 6.77
CA ASP A 50 -0.69 8.96 6.04
C ASP A 50 -1.58 8.88 4.78
N GLY A 51 -2.13 7.71 4.48
CA GLY A 51 -2.94 7.51 3.28
C GLY A 51 -2.12 7.20 2.02
N LYS A 52 -0.85 6.83 2.15
CA LYS A 52 0.02 6.56 1.02
C LYS A 52 -0.47 5.41 0.16
N VAL A 53 -0.59 5.68 -1.13
CA VAL A 53 -0.98 4.70 -2.16
C VAL A 53 -0.02 4.78 -3.33
N PHE A 54 0.31 3.62 -3.89
CA PHE A 54 1.02 3.49 -5.15
C PHE A 54 0.29 2.49 -6.03
N CYS A 55 -0.17 2.92 -7.20
CA CYS A 55 -0.92 2.08 -8.14
C CYS A 55 -0.29 2.08 -9.52
N PHE A 56 -0.05 0.91 -10.09
CA PHE A 56 0.17 0.75 -11.52
C PHE A 56 -1.16 0.70 -12.27
N ILE A 57 -1.25 1.45 -13.35
CA ILE A 57 -2.46 1.56 -14.18
C ILE A 57 -2.08 1.16 -15.61
N GLU A 58 -2.68 0.09 -16.13
CA GLU A 58 -2.56 -0.28 -17.52
C GLU A 58 -3.36 0.69 -18.40
N ALA A 59 -2.70 1.23 -19.43
CA ALA A 59 -3.29 2.21 -20.33
C ALA A 59 -3.65 1.64 -21.72
N GLY A 60 -3.46 0.31 -21.91
CA GLY A 60 -3.61 -0.33 -23.23
C GLY A 60 -2.33 -0.25 -24.07
N ASP A 61 -2.34 -0.92 -25.23
CA ASP A 61 -1.25 -0.93 -26.20
C ASP A 61 0.16 -1.23 -25.61
N GLY A 62 0.24 -2.10 -24.59
CA GLY A 62 1.49 -2.44 -23.93
C GLY A 62 2.13 -1.27 -23.19
N LYS A 63 1.34 -0.32 -22.71
CA LYS A 63 1.76 0.83 -21.93
C LYS A 63 1.10 0.85 -20.56
N ALA A 64 1.83 1.31 -19.57
CA ALA A 64 1.33 1.54 -18.22
C ALA A 64 1.80 2.88 -17.69
N THR A 65 1.08 3.38 -16.71
CA THR A 65 1.49 4.49 -15.87
C THR A 65 1.43 4.08 -14.40
N TYR A 66 1.82 4.97 -13.51
CA TYR A 66 1.57 4.83 -12.09
C TYR A 66 1.00 6.12 -11.52
N ALA A 67 0.31 6.00 -10.41
CA ALA A 67 -0.12 7.13 -9.60
C ALA A 67 0.34 6.91 -8.16
N MET A 68 0.86 7.96 -7.54
CA MET A 68 1.12 8.04 -6.11
C MET A 68 0.25 9.14 -5.53
N PHE A 69 -0.32 8.89 -4.38
CA PHE A 69 -1.14 9.85 -3.65
C PHE A 69 -1.23 9.47 -2.18
N ASP A 70 -1.67 10.41 -1.37
CA ASP A 70 -1.94 10.25 0.05
C ASP A 70 -3.10 11.18 0.46
N TYR A 71 -3.39 11.30 1.76
CA TYR A 71 -4.48 12.17 2.24
C TYR A 71 -4.31 13.66 1.87
N ASN A 72 -3.08 14.11 1.68
CA ASN A 72 -2.76 15.53 1.44
C ASN A 72 -2.44 15.84 -0.02
N ASN A 73 -2.02 14.83 -0.79
CA ASN A 73 -1.55 14.98 -2.14
C ASN A 73 -2.43 14.17 -3.11
N PRO A 74 -3.11 14.81 -4.08
CA PRO A 74 -3.94 14.12 -5.06
C PRO A 74 -3.11 13.28 -6.03
N PRO A 75 -3.73 12.29 -6.71
CA PRO A 75 -3.06 11.49 -7.73
C PRO A 75 -2.46 12.37 -8.84
N ASN A 76 -1.22 12.12 -9.19
CA ASN A 76 -0.54 12.77 -10.31
C ASN A 76 0.07 11.70 -11.24
N PRO A 77 -0.74 11.08 -12.12
CA PRO A 77 -0.27 10.03 -13.02
C PRO A 77 0.69 10.59 -14.07
N GLN A 78 1.73 9.84 -14.36
CA GLN A 78 2.68 10.17 -15.42
C GLN A 78 2.16 9.71 -16.80
N ALA A 79 2.78 10.19 -17.87
CA ALA A 79 2.44 9.71 -19.20
C ALA A 79 2.71 8.19 -19.33
N PRO A 80 1.78 7.40 -19.90
CA PRO A 80 1.96 5.97 -20.04
C PRO A 80 3.16 5.59 -20.93
N THR A 81 3.96 4.64 -20.48
CA THR A 81 5.12 4.14 -21.21
C THR A 81 5.17 2.62 -21.27
N SER A 82 5.82 2.09 -22.30
CA SER A 82 6.08 0.64 -22.41
C SER A 82 7.05 0.16 -21.33
N GLY A 83 7.99 1.00 -20.89
CA GLY A 83 8.91 0.66 -19.81
C GLY A 83 8.19 0.38 -18.50
N LEU A 84 7.18 1.16 -18.16
CA LEU A 84 6.36 0.94 -16.95
C LEU A 84 5.50 -0.34 -17.05
N HIS A 85 5.00 -0.66 -18.25
CA HIS A 85 4.31 -1.94 -18.49
C HIS A 85 5.25 -3.14 -18.24
N TRP A 86 6.46 -3.11 -18.76
CA TRP A 86 7.45 -4.15 -18.52
C TRP A 86 7.88 -4.23 -17.05
N PHE A 87 8.05 -3.10 -16.40
CA PHE A 87 8.38 -3.05 -14.97
C PHE A 87 7.28 -3.70 -14.12
N LYS A 88 6.00 -3.38 -14.38
CA LYS A 88 4.85 -4.01 -13.73
C LYS A 88 4.83 -5.52 -13.94
N THR A 89 5.09 -5.96 -15.18
CA THR A 89 5.14 -7.38 -15.52
C THR A 89 6.25 -8.10 -14.76
N ALA A 90 7.44 -7.51 -14.68
CA ALA A 90 8.56 -8.05 -13.91
C ALA A 90 8.22 -8.12 -12.41
N TYR A 91 7.64 -7.05 -11.87
CA TYR A 91 7.20 -7.01 -10.47
C TYR A 91 6.22 -8.14 -10.14
N ASN A 92 5.23 -8.37 -10.99
CA ASN A 92 4.26 -9.45 -10.82
C ASN A 92 4.93 -10.85 -10.82
N ARG A 93 5.93 -11.05 -11.67
CA ARG A 93 6.69 -12.32 -11.73
C ARG A 93 7.56 -12.53 -10.49
N MET A 94 8.04 -11.44 -9.89
CA MET A 94 8.87 -11.47 -8.68
C MET A 94 8.05 -11.60 -7.39
N TYR A 95 6.72 -11.51 -7.47
CA TYR A 95 5.83 -11.54 -6.30
C TYR A 95 6.13 -12.68 -5.33
N TRP A 96 6.30 -13.90 -5.84
CA TRP A 96 6.55 -15.05 -4.97
C TRP A 96 7.91 -15.02 -4.27
N ALA A 97 8.91 -14.41 -4.89
CA ALA A 97 10.20 -14.20 -4.26
C ALA A 97 10.09 -13.18 -3.13
N SER A 98 9.38 -12.07 -3.38
CA SER A 98 9.10 -11.05 -2.36
C SER A 98 8.27 -11.62 -1.20
N ALA A 99 7.19 -12.34 -1.49
CA ALA A 99 6.33 -12.95 -0.46
C ALA A 99 7.06 -14.00 0.42
N ARG A 100 8.15 -14.56 -0.08
CA ARG A 100 9.01 -15.49 0.68
C ARG A 100 10.17 -14.81 1.39
N GLY A 101 10.29 -13.49 1.31
CA GLY A 101 11.38 -12.73 1.91
C GLY A 101 12.75 -12.96 1.24
N ILE A 102 12.79 -13.39 -0.03
CA ILE A 102 14.03 -13.62 -0.78
C ILE A 102 14.58 -12.30 -1.33
N ILE A 103 13.71 -11.37 -1.62
CA ILE A 103 14.03 -10.02 -2.10
C ILE A 103 13.15 -9.00 -1.40
#